data_f5a529a4a84294225d7f20014b304043
#
_entry.id   f5a529a4a84294225d7f20014b304043
#
_cell.length_a   1.000
_cell.length_b   1.000
_cell.length_c   1.000
_cell.angle_alpha   90.00
_cell.angle_beta   90.00
_cell.angle_gamma   90.00
#
_symmetry.space_group_name_H-M   'P 1'
#
loop_
_entity.id
_entity.type
_entity.pdbx_description
1 polymer ?
#
loop_
_entity_poly.entity_id
_entity_poly.type
_entity_poly.pdbx_seq_one_letter_code
_entity_poly.pdbx_strand_id
1 'polypeptide(L)'
;MKKNINITEELKVVEKYIKKDLSKEKTISGLYKYIFRSSGKKMRARLSLIASSVKNHKDRFKLASVIELLHTATLVHDDVVDNSSVRRGVKSVNNVWTNSHGVLIGDYIYSKAFILMVEIGNKNILEELANATNDISQGELIQLDAIRNIKISLNKLKKISFFKTGRLFEAAARTGAILSSSNRNYINNVSECAKNLGILFQIRDDMLDYSSGLKIGKPSYQDLREGKVTYPFFYAYKNGNTLNKKNLFELLGKNNLNQSKAKNLIQNLNGIQKTQQLAEKYHVKTVDCANKINDLFVRKEMIELADIALKRDK
;
A
#
# COMPACT_ATOMS: atom_id res chain seq x y z
N MET A 1 14.33 -31.78 5.50
CA MET A 1 13.24 -31.69 4.51
C MET A 1 12.77 -30.25 4.46
N LYS A 2 12.98 -29.49 3.36
CA LYS A 2 12.36 -28.16 3.17
C LYS A 2 10.86 -28.37 3.04
N LYS A 3 10.06 -27.91 4.02
CA LYS A 3 8.59 -27.90 3.90
C LYS A 3 8.22 -27.16 2.61
N ASN A 4 7.36 -27.77 1.82
CA ASN A 4 6.77 -27.08 0.65
C ASN A 4 5.87 -25.96 1.20
N ILE A 5 6.39 -24.73 1.25
CA ILE A 5 5.68 -23.57 1.79
C ILE A 5 4.70 -23.11 0.72
N ASN A 6 3.41 -23.20 1.03
CA ASN A 6 2.34 -22.67 0.19
C ASN A 6 1.78 -21.41 0.82
N ILE A 7 2.25 -20.26 0.37
CA ILE A 7 1.84 -18.94 0.89
C ILE A 7 0.31 -18.73 0.76
N THR A 8 -0.32 -19.26 -0.26
CA THR A 8 -1.78 -19.13 -0.45
C THR A 8 -2.57 -19.87 0.66
N GLU A 9 -2.13 -21.07 1.05
CA GLU A 9 -2.74 -21.78 2.18
C GLU A 9 -2.44 -21.09 3.51
N GLU A 10 -1.23 -20.55 3.67
CA GLU A 10 -0.87 -19.79 4.86
C GLU A 10 -1.70 -18.52 5.04
N LEU A 11 -2.05 -17.83 3.95
CA LEU A 11 -2.96 -16.68 3.99
C LEU A 11 -4.36 -17.03 4.49
N LYS A 12 -4.83 -18.26 4.29
CA LYS A 12 -6.10 -18.73 4.89
C LYS A 12 -6.02 -18.82 6.42
N VAL A 13 -4.84 -19.18 6.95
CA VAL A 13 -4.60 -19.18 8.39
C VAL A 13 -4.60 -17.75 8.94
N VAL A 14 -3.97 -16.83 8.24
CA VAL A 14 -3.99 -15.40 8.58
C VAL A 14 -5.44 -14.86 8.65
N GLU A 15 -6.30 -15.24 7.72
CA GLU A 15 -7.73 -14.86 7.75
C GLU A 15 -8.46 -15.36 9.00
N LYS A 16 -8.12 -16.56 9.47
CA LYS A 16 -8.70 -17.10 10.72
C LYS A 16 -8.27 -16.25 11.93
N TYR A 17 -6.99 -15.85 11.99
CA TYR A 17 -6.51 -14.95 13.05
C TYR A 17 -7.20 -13.58 13.02
N ILE A 18 -7.37 -12.99 11.84
CA ILE A 18 -8.08 -11.72 11.67
C ILE A 18 -9.50 -11.82 12.21
N LYS A 19 -10.20 -12.93 11.93
CA LYS A 19 -11.60 -13.16 12.31
C LYS A 19 -11.78 -13.75 13.72
N LYS A 20 -10.69 -14.03 14.43
CA LYS A 20 -10.74 -14.57 15.79
C LYS A 20 -11.12 -13.49 16.80
N ASP A 21 -11.78 -13.88 17.89
CA ASP A 21 -12.09 -13.04 19.05
C ASP A 21 -12.78 -11.70 18.69
N LEU A 22 -13.80 -11.79 17.82
CA LEU A 22 -14.63 -10.65 17.48
C LEU A 22 -15.52 -10.25 18.64
N SER A 23 -15.78 -8.94 18.77
CA SER A 23 -16.76 -8.43 19.72
C SER A 23 -18.14 -9.08 19.53
N LYS A 24 -18.83 -9.34 20.65
CA LYS A 24 -20.22 -9.82 20.64
C LYS A 24 -21.24 -8.72 20.25
N GLU A 25 -20.81 -7.45 20.33
CA GLU A 25 -21.62 -6.30 19.95
C GLU A 25 -22.00 -6.34 18.46
N LYS A 26 -23.29 -6.32 18.16
CA LYS A 26 -23.83 -6.51 16.80
C LYS A 26 -23.27 -5.47 15.81
N THR A 27 -23.18 -4.22 16.20
CA THR A 27 -22.68 -3.13 15.34
C THR A 27 -21.20 -3.38 14.99
N ILE A 28 -20.36 -3.67 15.97
CA ILE A 28 -18.92 -3.91 15.76
C ILE A 28 -18.73 -5.15 14.88
N SER A 29 -19.40 -6.24 15.20
CA SER A 29 -19.28 -7.48 14.44
C SER A 29 -19.82 -7.33 13.00
N GLY A 30 -20.86 -6.53 12.81
CA GLY A 30 -21.43 -6.20 11.50
C GLY A 30 -20.47 -5.40 10.63
N LEU A 31 -19.92 -4.30 11.16
CA LEU A 31 -18.90 -3.47 10.50
C LEU A 31 -17.65 -4.28 10.14
N TYR A 32 -17.16 -5.06 11.08
CA TYR A 32 -15.97 -5.89 10.88
C TYR A 32 -16.18 -6.93 9.78
N LYS A 33 -17.29 -7.66 9.80
CA LYS A 33 -17.66 -8.61 8.74
C LYS A 33 -17.79 -7.93 7.38
N TYR A 34 -18.34 -6.72 7.36
CA TYR A 34 -18.47 -5.94 6.14
C TYR A 34 -17.10 -5.59 5.54
N ILE A 35 -16.17 -5.08 6.34
CA ILE A 35 -14.83 -4.69 5.91
C ILE A 35 -14.05 -5.90 5.37
N PHE A 36 -14.08 -7.02 6.10
CA PHE A 36 -13.32 -8.22 5.75
C PHE A 36 -14.04 -9.20 4.80
N ARG A 37 -15.20 -8.82 4.23
CA ARG A 37 -15.89 -9.64 3.21
C ARG A 37 -15.16 -9.65 1.87
N SER A 38 -14.53 -8.53 1.48
CA SER A 38 -13.74 -8.41 0.27
C SER A 38 -12.27 -8.64 0.57
N SER A 39 -11.70 -9.76 0.10
CA SER A 39 -10.27 -9.99 0.24
C SER A 39 -9.50 -9.30 -0.88
N GLY A 40 -8.50 -8.47 -0.52
CA GLY A 40 -7.49 -8.01 -1.47
C GLY A 40 -6.41 -9.06 -1.70
N LYS A 41 -5.40 -8.72 -2.50
CA LYS A 41 -4.24 -9.59 -2.80
C LYS A 41 -3.34 -9.86 -1.58
N LYS A 42 -3.57 -9.21 -0.44
CA LYS A 42 -2.83 -9.35 0.83
C LYS A 42 -1.31 -9.30 0.67
N MET A 43 -0.82 -8.44 -0.20
CA MET A 43 0.59 -8.37 -0.56
C MET A 43 1.51 -8.14 0.65
N ARG A 44 1.07 -7.36 1.64
CA ARG A 44 1.86 -7.05 2.83
C ARG A 44 1.93 -8.24 3.79
N ALA A 45 0.81 -8.91 4.03
CA ALA A 45 0.77 -10.16 4.80
C ALA A 45 1.61 -11.25 4.10
N ARG A 46 1.51 -11.36 2.76
CA ARG A 46 2.34 -12.26 1.95
C ARG A 46 3.84 -11.99 2.15
N LEU A 47 4.27 -10.72 2.12
CA LEU A 47 5.66 -10.34 2.39
C LEU A 47 6.13 -10.75 3.78
N SER A 48 5.31 -10.54 4.81
CA SER A 48 5.62 -10.97 6.18
C SER A 48 5.80 -12.49 6.26
N LEU A 49 4.91 -13.27 5.62
CA LEU A 49 5.01 -14.73 5.56
C LEU A 49 6.26 -15.21 4.82
N ILE A 50 6.57 -14.60 3.66
CA ILE A 50 7.78 -14.92 2.88
C ILE A 50 9.03 -14.61 3.70
N ALA A 51 9.13 -13.42 4.28
CA ALA A 51 10.29 -13.02 5.06
C ALA A 51 10.50 -13.85 6.33
N SER A 52 9.41 -14.36 6.92
CA SER A 52 9.45 -15.23 8.10
C SER A 52 9.59 -16.73 7.78
N SER A 53 9.73 -17.12 6.52
CA SER A 53 9.77 -18.53 6.11
C SER A 53 11.09 -19.26 6.40
N VAL A 54 12.17 -18.52 6.63
CA VAL A 54 13.51 -19.08 6.91
C VAL A 54 13.49 -19.95 8.15
N LYS A 55 12.74 -19.57 9.18
CA LYS A 55 12.51 -20.36 10.38
C LYS A 55 11.02 -20.39 10.68
N ASN A 56 10.46 -21.60 10.88
CA ASN A 56 9.04 -21.75 11.20
C ASN A 56 8.74 -21.29 12.64
N HIS A 57 8.55 -19.97 12.82
CA HIS A 57 8.19 -19.40 14.11
C HIS A 57 6.68 -19.49 14.34
N LYS A 58 6.24 -19.83 15.56
CA LYS A 58 4.82 -20.00 15.92
C LYS A 58 3.96 -18.75 15.66
N ASP A 59 4.54 -17.56 15.82
CA ASP A 59 3.82 -16.28 15.72
C ASP A 59 3.83 -15.68 14.30
N ARG A 60 4.36 -16.37 13.28
CA ARG A 60 4.44 -15.80 11.91
C ARG A 60 3.08 -15.47 11.31
N PHE A 61 2.06 -16.29 11.60
CA PHE A 61 0.69 -16.03 11.13
C PHE A 61 0.03 -14.88 11.90
N LYS A 62 0.30 -14.79 13.22
CA LYS A 62 -0.16 -13.69 14.05
C LYS A 62 0.44 -12.38 13.56
N LEU A 63 1.75 -12.33 13.28
CA LEU A 63 2.44 -11.16 12.73
C LEU A 63 1.86 -10.75 11.37
N ALA A 64 1.66 -11.69 10.45
CA ALA A 64 1.05 -11.39 9.15
C ALA A 64 -0.38 -10.85 9.30
N SER A 65 -1.11 -11.29 10.32
CA SER A 65 -2.46 -10.78 10.64
C SER A 65 -2.39 -9.34 11.18
N VAL A 66 -1.41 -9.02 12.03
CA VAL A 66 -1.14 -7.64 12.48
C VAL A 66 -0.93 -6.71 11.29
N ILE A 67 -0.08 -7.11 10.35
CA ILE A 67 0.22 -6.31 9.14
C ILE A 67 -1.05 -6.04 8.32
N GLU A 68 -1.92 -7.05 8.15
CA GLU A 68 -3.15 -6.87 7.38
C GLU A 68 -4.20 -6.05 8.14
N LEU A 69 -4.26 -6.16 9.47
CA LEU A 69 -5.12 -5.32 10.31
C LEU A 69 -4.68 -3.85 10.24
N LEU A 70 -3.38 -3.56 10.41
CA LEU A 70 -2.85 -2.20 10.28
C LEU A 70 -3.18 -1.61 8.90
N HIS A 71 -2.93 -2.38 7.83
CA HIS A 71 -3.28 -1.94 6.49
C HIS A 71 -4.78 -1.70 6.30
N THR A 72 -5.64 -2.56 6.87
CA THR A 72 -7.08 -2.40 6.74
C THR A 72 -7.57 -1.17 7.50
N ALA A 73 -7.03 -0.92 8.69
CA ALA A 73 -7.36 0.27 9.46
C ALA A 73 -7.01 1.56 8.69
N THR A 74 -5.79 1.63 8.09
CA THR A 74 -5.43 2.79 7.26
C THR A 74 -6.38 2.98 6.08
N LEU A 75 -6.77 1.91 5.39
CA LEU A 75 -7.74 2.01 4.27
C LEU A 75 -9.11 2.55 4.70
N VAL A 76 -9.58 2.17 5.89
CA VAL A 76 -10.86 2.65 6.42
C VAL A 76 -10.77 4.13 6.81
N HIS A 77 -9.66 4.56 7.40
CA HIS A 77 -9.41 5.97 7.70
C HIS A 77 -9.25 6.81 6.43
N ASP A 78 -8.51 6.31 5.43
CA ASP A 78 -8.34 6.97 4.13
C ASP A 78 -9.69 7.19 3.44
N ASP A 79 -10.62 6.22 3.50
CA ASP A 79 -11.96 6.37 2.92
C ASP A 79 -12.74 7.53 3.54
N VAL A 80 -12.53 7.81 4.83
CA VAL A 80 -13.14 8.95 5.52
C VAL A 80 -12.45 10.26 5.12
N VAL A 81 -11.13 10.30 5.12
CA VAL A 81 -10.32 11.48 4.77
C VAL A 81 -10.56 11.92 3.32
N ASP A 82 -10.57 10.95 2.40
CA ASP A 82 -10.77 11.19 0.96
C ASP A 82 -12.26 11.31 0.57
N ASN A 83 -13.22 11.18 1.53
CA ASN A 83 -14.66 11.10 1.26
C ASN A 83 -15.00 10.05 0.18
N SER A 84 -14.27 8.94 0.17
CA SER A 84 -14.45 7.90 -0.82
C SER A 84 -15.81 7.20 -0.66
N SER A 85 -16.57 7.04 -1.74
CA SER A 85 -17.87 6.35 -1.73
C SER A 85 -17.76 4.86 -2.01
N VAL A 86 -16.64 4.41 -2.61
CA VAL A 86 -16.45 3.03 -3.06
C VAL A 86 -15.04 2.56 -2.77
N ARG A 87 -14.91 1.34 -2.20
CA ARG A 87 -13.65 0.65 -1.99
C ARG A 87 -13.73 -0.77 -2.55
N ARG A 88 -12.84 -1.13 -3.48
CA ARG A 88 -12.77 -2.46 -4.11
C ARG A 88 -14.12 -2.92 -4.72
N GLY A 89 -14.82 -2.01 -5.38
CA GLY A 89 -16.10 -2.28 -6.04
C GLY A 89 -17.31 -2.38 -5.11
N VAL A 90 -17.14 -2.13 -3.81
CA VAL A 90 -18.24 -2.06 -2.83
C VAL A 90 -18.27 -0.70 -2.16
N LYS A 91 -19.44 -0.28 -1.63
CA LYS A 91 -19.55 0.98 -0.89
C LYS A 91 -18.58 0.99 0.28
N SER A 92 -17.93 2.12 0.55
CA SER A 92 -17.08 2.32 1.71
C SER A 92 -17.88 2.33 3.02
N VAL A 93 -17.22 2.15 4.16
CA VAL A 93 -17.89 2.13 5.48
C VAL A 93 -18.60 3.45 5.76
N ASN A 94 -17.92 4.57 5.50
CA ASN A 94 -18.48 5.92 5.70
C ASN A 94 -19.70 6.20 4.81
N ASN A 95 -19.82 5.51 3.67
CA ASN A 95 -20.97 5.65 2.77
C ASN A 95 -22.14 4.70 3.11
N VAL A 96 -21.88 3.56 3.75
CA VAL A 96 -22.95 2.64 4.22
C VAL A 96 -23.45 3.03 5.60
N TRP A 97 -22.56 3.51 6.46
CA TRP A 97 -22.87 4.03 7.81
C TRP A 97 -22.57 5.53 7.85
N THR A 98 -21.63 5.96 8.68
CA THR A 98 -21.20 7.37 8.81
C THR A 98 -19.70 7.49 8.91
N ASN A 99 -19.16 8.71 8.74
CA ASN A 99 -17.74 9.00 8.98
C ASN A 99 -17.30 8.58 10.40
N SER A 100 -18.15 8.82 11.40
CA SER A 100 -17.85 8.42 12.79
C SER A 100 -17.69 6.91 12.92
N HIS A 101 -18.54 6.12 12.25
CA HIS A 101 -18.37 4.66 12.20
C HIS A 101 -17.08 4.25 11.50
N GLY A 102 -16.68 4.96 10.44
CA GLY A 102 -15.41 4.73 9.74
C GLY A 102 -14.21 4.96 10.66
N VAL A 103 -14.16 6.12 11.34
CA VAL A 103 -13.08 6.43 12.28
C VAL A 103 -13.00 5.39 13.40
N LEU A 104 -14.12 5.16 14.11
CA LEU A 104 -14.13 4.29 15.30
C LEU A 104 -13.86 2.81 14.98
N ILE A 105 -14.36 2.29 13.85
CA ILE A 105 -14.03 0.91 13.46
C ILE A 105 -12.58 0.78 13.00
N GLY A 106 -12.02 1.81 12.38
CA GLY A 106 -10.59 1.88 12.08
C GLY A 106 -9.74 1.80 13.35
N ASP A 107 -10.09 2.58 14.39
CA ASP A 107 -9.43 2.55 15.70
C ASP A 107 -9.59 1.19 16.40
N TYR A 108 -10.75 0.58 16.31
CA TYR A 108 -10.98 -0.77 16.83
C TYR A 108 -10.07 -1.81 16.16
N ILE A 109 -9.95 -1.76 14.82
CA ILE A 109 -9.06 -2.66 14.05
C ILE A 109 -7.60 -2.40 14.43
N TYR A 110 -7.22 -1.14 14.60
CA TYR A 110 -5.89 -0.72 15.03
C TYR A 110 -5.55 -1.26 16.42
N SER A 111 -6.47 -1.07 17.38
CA SER A 111 -6.31 -1.58 18.76
C SER A 111 -6.18 -3.11 18.79
N LYS A 112 -6.93 -3.82 17.94
CA LYS A 112 -6.80 -5.28 17.79
C LYS A 112 -5.41 -5.68 17.27
N ALA A 113 -4.84 -4.92 16.33
CA ALA A 113 -3.46 -5.15 15.88
C ALA A 113 -2.45 -4.95 17.02
N PHE A 114 -2.63 -3.92 17.87
CA PHE A 114 -1.78 -3.70 19.04
C PHE A 114 -1.85 -4.84 20.06
N ILE A 115 -3.04 -5.36 20.35
CA ILE A 115 -3.21 -6.53 21.24
C ILE A 115 -2.38 -7.71 20.72
N LEU A 116 -2.49 -8.02 19.44
CA LEU A 116 -1.73 -9.11 18.82
C LEU A 116 -0.20 -8.85 18.82
N MET A 117 0.24 -7.59 18.66
CA MET A 117 1.66 -7.22 18.76
C MET A 117 2.20 -7.45 20.18
N VAL A 118 1.44 -7.08 21.20
CA VAL A 118 1.79 -7.33 22.60
C VAL A 118 1.89 -8.82 22.88
N GLU A 119 0.96 -9.64 22.36
CA GLU A 119 1.00 -11.09 22.49
C GLU A 119 2.20 -11.76 21.79
N ILE A 120 2.73 -11.18 20.71
CA ILE A 120 3.98 -11.64 20.08
C ILE A 120 5.17 -11.41 21.02
N GLY A 121 5.12 -10.34 21.84
CA GLY A 121 6.09 -10.07 22.89
C GLY A 121 7.50 -9.74 22.41
N ASN A 122 7.67 -9.32 21.15
CA ASN A 122 8.99 -8.95 20.60
C ASN A 122 9.13 -7.44 20.48
N LYS A 123 9.99 -6.85 21.32
CA LYS A 123 10.21 -5.41 21.40
C LYS A 123 10.63 -4.80 20.04
N ASN A 124 11.53 -5.45 19.30
CA ASN A 124 12.02 -4.92 18.03
C ASN A 124 10.93 -4.91 16.96
N ILE A 125 10.02 -5.89 16.98
CA ILE A 125 8.85 -5.93 16.09
C ILE A 125 7.86 -4.82 16.46
N LEU A 126 7.58 -4.64 17.76
CA LEU A 126 6.68 -3.60 18.25
C LEU A 126 7.20 -2.21 17.88
N GLU A 127 8.50 -1.94 18.11
CA GLU A 127 9.15 -0.67 17.77
C GLU A 127 9.11 -0.40 16.26
N GLU A 128 9.42 -1.40 15.44
CA GLU A 128 9.39 -1.26 13.98
C GLU A 128 7.98 -0.92 13.47
N LEU A 129 6.95 -1.60 13.98
CA LEU A 129 5.56 -1.35 13.57
C LEU A 129 5.01 -0.03 14.09
N ALA A 130 5.37 0.37 15.32
CA ALA A 130 5.01 1.68 15.86
C ALA A 130 5.61 2.82 15.02
N ASN A 131 6.90 2.72 14.67
CA ASN A 131 7.56 3.69 13.80
C ASN A 131 6.93 3.69 12.39
N ALA A 132 6.60 2.52 11.84
CA ALA A 132 5.97 2.44 10.53
C ALA A 132 4.59 3.12 10.51
N THR A 133 3.78 2.93 11.55
CA THR A 133 2.46 3.56 11.63
C THR A 133 2.55 5.08 11.82
N ASN A 134 3.52 5.55 12.59
CA ASN A 134 3.81 6.98 12.72
C ASN A 134 4.26 7.59 11.37
N ASP A 135 5.14 6.91 10.64
CA ASP A 135 5.60 7.36 9.32
C ASP A 135 4.46 7.41 8.31
N ILE A 136 3.53 6.43 8.33
CA ILE A 136 2.35 6.41 7.46
C ILE A 136 1.46 7.62 7.73
N SER A 137 1.17 7.92 8.99
CA SER A 137 0.37 9.09 9.37
C SER A 137 1.03 10.40 8.94
N GLN A 138 2.36 10.51 9.08
CA GLN A 138 3.11 11.65 8.53
C GLN A 138 2.98 11.74 7.01
N GLY A 139 3.02 10.60 6.31
CA GLY A 139 2.88 10.54 4.86
C GLY A 139 1.54 11.10 4.38
N GLU A 140 0.45 10.76 5.06
CA GLU A 140 -0.89 11.28 4.77
C GLU A 140 -0.96 12.79 5.00
N LEU A 141 -0.46 13.29 6.14
CA LEU A 141 -0.43 14.73 6.43
C LEU A 141 0.39 15.49 5.38
N ILE A 142 1.58 14.98 5.01
CA ILE A 142 2.42 15.60 3.98
C ILE A 142 1.70 15.61 2.62
N GLN A 143 0.90 14.58 2.31
CA GLN A 143 0.12 14.55 1.08
C GLN A 143 -1.02 15.56 1.09
N LEU A 144 -1.73 15.70 2.22
CA LEU A 144 -2.78 16.71 2.39
C LEU A 144 -2.24 18.13 2.19
N ASP A 145 -1.09 18.45 2.78
CA ASP A 145 -0.39 19.75 2.60
C ASP A 145 0.08 19.96 1.15
N ALA A 146 0.23 18.89 0.38
CA ALA A 146 0.68 18.93 -1.00
C ALA A 146 -0.48 18.98 -2.02
N ILE A 147 -1.73 19.06 -1.59
CA ILE A 147 -2.88 19.17 -2.50
C ILE A 147 -2.73 20.44 -3.36
N ARG A 148 -2.87 20.27 -4.67
CA ARG A 148 -2.70 21.31 -5.71
C ARG A 148 -1.34 22.00 -5.73
N ASN A 149 -0.33 21.44 -5.07
CA ASN A 149 1.02 21.99 -5.06
C ASN A 149 1.82 21.57 -6.31
N ILE A 150 1.70 22.32 -7.40
CA ILE A 150 2.43 22.07 -8.65
C ILE A 150 3.96 22.28 -8.55
N LYS A 151 4.44 22.92 -7.46
CA LYS A 151 5.88 23.13 -7.22
C LYS A 151 6.51 21.95 -6.46
N ILE A 152 5.75 20.90 -6.18
CA ILE A 152 6.25 19.70 -5.48
C ILE A 152 7.48 19.12 -6.19
N SER A 153 8.50 18.71 -5.45
CA SER A 153 9.69 18.08 -6.01
C SER A 153 9.49 16.56 -6.17
N LEU A 154 10.24 15.94 -7.08
CA LEU A 154 10.24 14.47 -7.23
C LEU A 154 10.64 13.77 -5.94
N ASN A 155 11.57 14.33 -5.17
CA ASN A 155 11.98 13.78 -3.87
C ASN A 155 10.84 13.82 -2.85
N LYS A 156 10.04 14.90 -2.84
CA LYS A 156 8.85 14.98 -1.98
C LYS A 156 7.79 13.95 -2.39
N LEU A 157 7.55 13.75 -3.70
CA LEU A 157 6.65 12.68 -4.19
C LEU A 157 7.14 11.29 -3.78
N LYS A 158 8.44 11.01 -3.92
CA LYS A 158 9.02 9.73 -3.48
C LYS A 158 8.88 9.55 -1.96
N LYS A 159 9.06 10.60 -1.17
CA LYS A 159 8.87 10.55 0.28
C LYS A 159 7.43 10.22 0.63
N ILE A 160 6.44 10.85 0.00
CA ILE A 160 5.01 10.56 0.17
C ILE A 160 4.73 9.08 -0.19
N SER A 161 5.18 8.62 -1.37
CA SER A 161 4.98 7.22 -1.81
C SER A 161 5.59 6.21 -0.85
N PHE A 162 6.78 6.52 -0.32
CA PHE A 162 7.42 5.65 0.66
C PHE A 162 6.65 5.64 1.98
N PHE A 163 6.33 6.79 2.54
CA PHE A 163 5.65 6.89 3.83
C PHE A 163 4.24 6.30 3.77
N LYS A 164 3.45 6.66 2.77
CA LYS A 164 2.07 6.17 2.62
C LYS A 164 1.98 4.68 2.32
N THR A 165 2.84 4.18 1.45
CA THR A 165 2.73 2.80 0.92
C THR A 165 3.96 1.96 1.20
N GLY A 166 5.15 2.42 0.80
CA GLY A 166 6.39 1.67 0.89
C GLY A 166 6.77 1.28 2.32
N ARG A 167 6.44 2.12 3.29
CA ARG A 167 6.81 1.93 4.69
C ARG A 167 6.19 0.68 5.32
N LEU A 168 4.90 0.41 5.03
CA LEU A 168 4.28 -0.82 5.54
C LEU A 168 4.74 -2.07 4.78
N PHE A 169 5.14 -1.95 3.52
CA PHE A 169 5.82 -3.04 2.79
C PHE A 169 7.16 -3.39 3.45
N GLU A 170 7.98 -2.37 3.70
CA GLU A 170 9.27 -2.52 4.40
C GLU A 170 9.08 -3.14 5.79
N ALA A 171 8.19 -2.60 6.61
CA ALA A 171 7.93 -3.07 7.97
C ALA A 171 7.40 -4.51 7.97
N ALA A 172 6.54 -4.90 7.03
CA ALA A 172 6.03 -6.25 6.91
C ALA A 172 7.15 -7.27 6.66
N ALA A 173 8.05 -6.96 5.74
CA ALA A 173 9.18 -7.83 5.43
C ALA A 173 10.24 -7.81 6.54
N ARG A 174 10.57 -6.63 7.08
CA ARG A 174 11.54 -6.46 8.15
C ARG A 174 11.13 -7.21 9.42
N THR A 175 9.89 -7.05 9.87
CA THR A 175 9.39 -7.74 11.07
C THR A 175 9.29 -9.25 10.87
N GLY A 176 8.89 -9.72 9.68
CA GLY A 176 8.95 -11.14 9.32
C GLY A 176 10.39 -11.69 9.38
N ALA A 177 11.36 -10.94 8.87
CA ALA A 177 12.76 -11.32 8.92
C ALA A 177 13.31 -11.32 10.37
N ILE A 178 12.98 -10.32 11.20
CA ILE A 178 13.34 -10.26 12.63
C ILE A 178 12.79 -11.47 13.39
N LEU A 179 11.56 -11.88 13.08
CA LEU A 179 10.93 -13.02 13.74
C LEU A 179 11.62 -14.36 13.44
N SER A 180 12.24 -14.49 12.25
CA SER A 180 12.80 -15.75 11.76
C SER A 180 14.31 -15.80 11.73
N SER A 181 15.03 -14.69 11.91
CA SER A 181 16.48 -14.62 11.79
C SER A 181 17.10 -13.51 12.64
N SER A 182 18.27 -13.78 13.19
CA SER A 182 19.12 -12.77 13.82
C SER A 182 20.19 -12.19 12.86
N ASN A 183 20.25 -12.69 11.62
CA ASN A 183 21.23 -12.22 10.63
C ASN A 183 20.84 -10.83 10.11
N ARG A 184 21.62 -9.81 10.49
CA ARG A 184 21.40 -8.41 10.11
C ARG A 184 21.41 -8.20 8.59
N ASN A 185 22.28 -8.89 7.87
CA ASN A 185 22.34 -8.76 6.40
C ASN A 185 21.04 -9.27 5.75
N TYR A 186 20.52 -10.41 6.23
CA TYR A 186 19.23 -10.92 5.77
C TYR A 186 18.12 -9.92 6.04
N ILE A 187 18.00 -9.44 7.27
CA ILE A 187 16.98 -8.47 7.66
C ILE A 187 17.05 -7.20 6.80
N ASN A 188 18.26 -6.65 6.59
CA ASN A 188 18.45 -5.43 5.80
C ASN A 188 18.14 -5.64 4.31
N ASN A 189 18.58 -6.74 3.71
CA ASN A 189 18.35 -7.01 2.29
C ASN A 189 16.86 -7.23 1.99
N VAL A 190 16.18 -7.99 2.85
CA VAL A 190 14.72 -8.22 2.72
C VAL A 190 13.93 -6.93 2.92
N SER A 191 14.34 -6.09 3.89
CA SER A 191 13.71 -4.78 4.16
C SER A 191 13.86 -3.83 2.98
N GLU A 192 15.08 -3.66 2.45
CA GLU A 192 15.35 -2.75 1.33
C GLU A 192 14.66 -3.23 0.04
N CYS A 193 14.61 -4.55 -0.19
CA CYS A 193 13.84 -5.15 -1.29
C CYS A 193 12.36 -4.77 -1.18
N ALA A 194 11.74 -4.96 -0.02
CA ALA A 194 10.32 -4.67 0.21
C ALA A 194 10.01 -3.17 0.14
N LYS A 195 10.91 -2.30 0.60
CA LYS A 195 10.82 -0.85 0.44
C LYS A 195 10.74 -0.44 -1.03
N ASN A 196 11.66 -0.93 -1.85
CA ASN A 196 11.66 -0.64 -3.29
C ASN A 196 10.41 -1.20 -3.98
N LEU A 197 9.97 -2.41 -3.61
CA LEU A 197 8.73 -3.01 -4.06
C LEU A 197 7.49 -2.15 -3.71
N GLY A 198 7.43 -1.62 -2.49
CA GLY A 198 6.31 -0.78 -2.06
C GLY A 198 6.24 0.55 -2.82
N ILE A 199 7.40 1.15 -3.14
CA ILE A 199 7.47 2.35 -3.98
C ILE A 199 7.06 2.01 -5.42
N LEU A 200 7.53 0.90 -5.98
CA LEU A 200 7.09 0.39 -7.29
C LEU A 200 5.57 0.22 -7.32
N PHE A 201 5.01 -0.37 -6.28
CA PHE A 201 3.58 -0.60 -6.15
C PHE A 201 2.79 0.72 -6.20
N GLN A 202 3.24 1.77 -5.49
CA GLN A 202 2.61 3.09 -5.51
C GLN A 202 2.74 3.76 -6.88
N ILE A 203 3.91 3.72 -7.51
CA ILE A 203 4.10 4.27 -8.85
C ILE A 203 3.12 3.63 -9.86
N ARG A 204 2.92 2.32 -9.78
CA ARG A 204 1.94 1.60 -10.62
C ARG A 204 0.50 1.97 -10.27
N ASP A 205 0.19 2.16 -8.99
CA ASP A 205 -1.13 2.60 -8.54
C ASP A 205 -1.48 3.99 -9.12
N ASP A 206 -0.54 4.94 -9.04
CA ASP A 206 -0.65 6.26 -9.65
C ASP A 206 -0.90 6.19 -11.18
N MET A 207 -0.26 5.25 -11.88
CA MET A 207 -0.49 5.06 -13.32
C MET A 207 -1.87 4.48 -13.61
N LEU A 208 -2.33 3.56 -12.78
CA LEU A 208 -3.64 2.91 -12.94
C LEU A 208 -4.79 3.90 -12.79
N ASP A 209 -4.64 4.94 -11.98
CA ASP A 209 -5.65 6.01 -11.86
C ASP A 209 -5.89 6.75 -13.18
N TYR A 210 -4.88 6.79 -14.08
CA TYR A 210 -4.99 7.40 -15.41
C TYR A 210 -5.40 6.40 -16.51
N SER A 211 -5.62 5.14 -16.20
CA SER A 211 -6.10 4.17 -17.18
C SER A 211 -7.62 4.25 -17.33
N SER A 212 -8.07 4.30 -18.61
CA SER A 212 -9.49 4.29 -18.93
C SER A 212 -10.04 2.87 -18.81
N GLY A 213 -10.91 2.62 -17.83
CA GLY A 213 -11.67 1.37 -17.75
C GLY A 213 -12.21 1.07 -16.36
N LEU A 214 -13.44 0.60 -16.26
CA LEU A 214 -14.14 0.16 -15.06
C LEU A 214 -13.47 -1.04 -14.32
N LYS A 215 -12.27 -1.45 -14.75
CA LYS A 215 -11.57 -2.63 -14.23
C LYS A 215 -11.05 -2.49 -12.79
N ILE A 216 -10.94 -1.26 -12.26
CA ILE A 216 -10.26 -0.99 -10.97
C ILE A 216 -11.26 -0.81 -9.81
N GLY A 217 -12.58 -0.79 -10.07
CA GLY A 217 -13.58 -0.61 -9.01
C GLY A 217 -13.61 0.79 -8.38
N LYS A 218 -12.90 1.76 -8.98
CA LYS A 218 -12.92 3.19 -8.65
C LYS A 218 -13.07 4.01 -9.95
N PRO A 219 -13.64 5.23 -9.89
CA PRO A 219 -13.62 6.16 -11.01
C PRO A 219 -12.18 6.50 -11.40
N SER A 220 -11.85 6.49 -12.69
CA SER A 220 -10.54 6.93 -13.19
C SER A 220 -10.30 8.40 -12.90
N TYR A 221 -9.04 8.82 -12.80
CA TYR A 221 -8.61 10.20 -12.51
C TYR A 221 -9.06 10.71 -11.12
N GLN A 222 -9.19 9.82 -10.14
CA GLN A 222 -9.61 10.19 -8.80
C GLN A 222 -8.58 11.10 -8.13
N ASP A 223 -7.30 10.76 -8.21
CA ASP A 223 -6.20 11.59 -7.67
C ASP A 223 -6.22 13.02 -8.25
N LEU A 224 -6.51 13.13 -9.54
CA LEU A 224 -6.58 14.44 -10.20
C LEU A 224 -7.80 15.26 -9.70
N ARG A 225 -8.96 14.62 -9.48
CA ARG A 225 -10.15 15.27 -8.89
C ARG A 225 -9.89 15.72 -7.46
N GLU A 226 -9.19 14.94 -6.69
CA GLU A 226 -8.79 15.25 -5.31
C GLU A 226 -7.67 16.30 -5.25
N GLY A 227 -7.12 16.71 -6.38
CA GLY A 227 -6.04 17.68 -6.44
C GLY A 227 -4.68 17.13 -6.06
N LYS A 228 -4.54 15.82 -6.02
CA LYS A 228 -3.28 15.12 -5.73
C LYS A 228 -2.34 15.18 -6.94
N VAL A 229 -1.12 15.67 -6.74
CA VAL A 229 -0.07 15.63 -7.76
C VAL A 229 0.61 14.27 -7.66
N THR A 230 0.34 13.38 -8.62
CA THR A 230 0.93 12.06 -8.74
C THR A 230 2.00 12.01 -9.83
N TYR A 231 2.73 10.89 -9.98
CA TYR A 231 3.85 10.83 -10.92
C TYR A 231 3.46 11.14 -12.38
N PRO A 232 2.34 10.63 -12.94
CA PRO A 232 1.96 10.98 -14.31
C PRO A 232 1.72 12.47 -14.51
N PHE A 233 1.01 13.12 -13.55
CA PHE A 233 0.80 14.56 -13.60
C PHE A 233 2.11 15.33 -13.45
N PHE A 234 2.96 14.96 -12.51
CA PHE A 234 4.25 15.60 -12.26
C PHE A 234 5.12 15.62 -13.51
N TYR A 235 5.27 14.48 -14.18
CA TYR A 235 6.09 14.42 -15.39
C TYR A 235 5.46 15.17 -16.57
N ALA A 236 4.14 15.08 -16.76
CA ALA A 236 3.45 15.88 -17.77
C ALA A 236 3.62 17.37 -17.53
N TYR A 237 3.47 17.82 -16.28
CA TYR A 237 3.65 19.22 -15.90
C TYR A 237 5.10 19.70 -16.12
N LYS A 238 6.09 18.87 -15.80
CA LYS A 238 7.52 19.17 -16.05
C LYS A 238 7.83 19.34 -17.53
N ASN A 239 7.23 18.54 -18.40
CA ASN A 239 7.48 18.55 -19.84
C ASN A 239 6.66 19.61 -20.58
N GLY A 240 5.59 20.13 -19.99
CA GLY A 240 4.69 21.09 -20.64
C GLY A 240 5.30 22.49 -20.80
N ASN A 241 4.94 23.16 -21.90
CA ASN A 241 5.13 24.61 -22.06
C ASN A 241 4.16 25.40 -21.15
N THR A 242 4.22 26.73 -21.17
CA THR A 242 3.40 27.60 -20.32
C THR A 242 1.90 27.33 -20.47
N LEU A 243 1.40 27.16 -21.72
CA LEU A 243 -0.01 26.88 -21.98
C LEU A 243 -0.43 25.50 -21.44
N ASN A 244 0.39 24.47 -21.66
CA ASN A 244 0.13 23.12 -21.17
C ASN A 244 0.11 23.08 -19.63
N LYS A 245 1.03 23.78 -18.98
CA LYS A 245 1.08 23.91 -17.51
C LYS A 245 -0.17 24.58 -16.95
N LYS A 246 -0.66 25.64 -17.59
CA LYS A 246 -1.92 26.31 -17.24
C LYS A 246 -3.09 25.33 -17.38
N ASN A 247 -3.21 24.65 -18.51
CA ASN A 247 -4.27 23.68 -18.77
C ASN A 247 -4.26 22.52 -17.76
N LEU A 248 -3.08 21.96 -17.41
CA LEU A 248 -2.93 20.92 -16.41
C LEU A 248 -3.36 21.40 -15.02
N PHE A 249 -2.95 22.61 -14.63
CA PHE A 249 -3.35 23.18 -13.34
C PHE A 249 -4.86 23.39 -13.22
N GLU A 250 -5.51 23.82 -14.32
CA GLU A 250 -6.97 23.99 -14.37
C GLU A 250 -7.74 22.68 -14.18
N LEU A 251 -7.14 21.53 -14.50
CA LEU A 251 -7.74 20.20 -14.30
C LEU A 251 -7.58 19.69 -12.86
N LEU A 252 -6.59 20.16 -12.13
CA LEU A 252 -6.24 19.68 -10.80
C LEU A 252 -7.25 20.14 -9.75
N GLY A 253 -7.91 19.23 -9.07
CA GLY A 253 -8.92 19.50 -8.05
C GLY A 253 -10.30 19.90 -8.62
N LYS A 254 -10.65 19.43 -9.82
CA LYS A 254 -11.95 19.68 -10.46
C LYS A 254 -12.87 18.47 -10.35
N ASN A 255 -14.01 18.60 -9.68
CA ASN A 255 -15.01 17.53 -9.60
C ASN A 255 -15.56 17.15 -11.00
N ASN A 256 -15.90 18.17 -11.82
CA ASN A 256 -16.36 17.97 -13.19
C ASN A 256 -15.16 17.94 -14.15
N LEU A 257 -14.32 16.92 -14.02
CA LEU A 257 -13.11 16.75 -14.81
C LEU A 257 -13.44 16.34 -16.25
N ASN A 258 -12.93 17.07 -17.25
CA ASN A 258 -12.90 16.60 -18.63
C ASN A 258 -11.81 15.51 -18.77
N GLN A 259 -12.22 14.25 -18.66
CA GLN A 259 -11.32 13.09 -18.70
C GLN A 259 -10.56 12.99 -20.03
N SER A 260 -11.21 13.28 -21.17
CA SER A 260 -10.55 13.24 -22.49
C SER A 260 -9.44 14.29 -22.59
N LYS A 261 -9.69 15.53 -22.11
CA LYS A 261 -8.67 16.59 -22.05
C LYS A 261 -7.51 16.19 -21.13
N ALA A 262 -7.81 15.63 -19.95
CA ALA A 262 -6.80 15.17 -19.01
C ALA A 262 -5.94 14.04 -19.60
N LYS A 263 -6.57 13.01 -20.19
CA LYS A 263 -5.90 11.89 -20.85
C LYS A 263 -4.94 12.38 -21.94
N ASN A 264 -5.44 13.21 -22.86
CA ASN A 264 -4.64 13.71 -23.98
C ASN A 264 -3.43 14.53 -23.50
N LEU A 265 -3.61 15.43 -22.52
CA LEU A 265 -2.51 16.22 -21.99
C LEU A 265 -1.46 15.34 -21.29
N ILE A 266 -1.87 14.42 -20.43
CA ILE A 266 -0.94 13.55 -19.68
C ILE A 266 -0.17 12.63 -20.64
N GLN A 267 -0.83 12.08 -21.67
CA GLN A 267 -0.19 11.21 -22.67
C GLN A 267 0.74 11.99 -23.60
N ASN A 268 0.27 13.08 -24.23
CA ASN A 268 1.06 13.86 -25.17
C ASN A 268 2.30 14.51 -24.53
N LEU A 269 2.27 14.74 -23.23
CA LEU A 269 3.41 15.27 -22.47
C LEU A 269 4.26 14.17 -21.81
N ASN A 270 4.12 12.91 -22.26
CA ASN A 270 4.89 11.76 -21.81
C ASN A 270 4.79 11.48 -20.30
N GLY A 271 3.70 11.91 -19.64
CA GLY A 271 3.50 11.69 -18.21
C GLY A 271 3.48 10.21 -17.84
N ILE A 272 2.70 9.41 -18.57
CA ILE A 272 2.61 7.95 -18.39
C ILE A 272 3.93 7.27 -18.74
N GLN A 273 4.55 7.60 -19.89
CA GLN A 273 5.79 6.97 -20.32
C GLN A 273 6.93 7.17 -19.32
N LYS A 274 7.12 8.40 -18.82
CA LYS A 274 8.16 8.69 -17.82
C LYS A 274 7.88 8.02 -16.47
N THR A 275 6.61 7.88 -16.11
CA THR A 275 6.23 7.15 -14.90
C THR A 275 6.51 5.66 -15.06
N GLN A 276 6.25 5.08 -16.22
CA GLN A 276 6.59 3.69 -16.54
C GLN A 276 8.11 3.45 -16.42
N GLN A 277 8.94 4.34 -16.98
CA GLN A 277 10.40 4.27 -16.83
C GLN A 277 10.84 4.32 -15.35
N LEU A 278 10.15 5.13 -14.53
CA LEU A 278 10.41 5.15 -13.09
C LEU A 278 10.00 3.83 -12.42
N ALA A 279 8.87 3.23 -12.80
CA ALA A 279 8.44 1.94 -12.30
C ALA A 279 9.46 0.84 -12.64
N GLU A 280 9.92 0.77 -13.88
CA GLU A 280 10.97 -0.15 -14.33
C GLU A 280 12.27 0.01 -13.53
N LYS A 281 12.68 1.24 -13.25
CA LYS A 281 13.85 1.51 -12.40
C LYS A 281 13.68 0.95 -10.98
N TYR A 282 12.50 1.05 -10.38
CA TYR A 282 12.25 0.48 -9.05
C TYR A 282 12.11 -1.04 -9.10
N HIS A 283 11.60 -1.60 -10.19
CA HIS A 283 11.61 -3.04 -10.43
C HIS A 283 13.04 -3.59 -10.43
N VAL A 284 13.94 -2.99 -11.24
CA VAL A 284 15.36 -3.38 -11.28
C VAL A 284 15.98 -3.29 -9.88
N LYS A 285 15.78 -2.19 -9.15
CA LYS A 285 16.28 -2.06 -7.77
C LYS A 285 15.77 -3.17 -6.85
N THR A 286 14.50 -3.55 -6.98
CA THR A 286 13.90 -4.62 -6.18
C THR A 286 14.55 -5.96 -6.51
N VAL A 287 14.76 -6.28 -7.79
CA VAL A 287 15.42 -7.50 -8.24
C VAL A 287 16.87 -7.55 -7.77
N ASP A 288 17.61 -6.44 -7.88
CA ASP A 288 19.00 -6.35 -7.43
C ASP A 288 19.12 -6.59 -5.91
N CYS A 289 18.19 -6.03 -5.12
CA CYS A 289 18.14 -6.30 -3.68
C CYS A 289 17.75 -7.74 -3.38
N ALA A 290 16.81 -8.32 -4.11
CA ALA A 290 16.39 -9.71 -3.96
C ALA A 290 17.53 -10.68 -4.24
N ASN A 291 18.38 -10.40 -5.24
CA ASN A 291 19.54 -11.22 -5.59
C ASN A 291 20.60 -11.28 -4.48
N LYS A 292 20.59 -10.33 -3.52
CA LYS A 292 21.46 -10.35 -2.33
C LYS A 292 20.93 -11.25 -1.21
N ILE A 293 19.73 -11.80 -1.36
CA ILE A 293 19.10 -12.69 -0.36
C ILE A 293 19.59 -14.12 -0.62
N ASN A 294 20.23 -14.75 0.37
CA ASN A 294 20.79 -16.10 0.23
C ASN A 294 19.71 -17.19 0.18
N ASP A 295 18.58 -17.03 0.89
CA ASP A 295 17.49 -18.00 0.84
C ASP A 295 16.81 -17.98 -0.53
N LEU A 296 16.87 -19.10 -1.25
CA LEU A 296 16.38 -19.23 -2.62
C LEU A 296 14.87 -19.06 -2.73
N PHE A 297 14.12 -19.53 -1.72
CA PHE A 297 12.66 -19.39 -1.70
C PHE A 297 12.27 -17.92 -1.54
N VAL A 298 12.84 -17.24 -0.55
CA VAL A 298 12.57 -15.81 -0.29
C VAL A 298 12.97 -14.96 -1.50
N ARG A 299 14.16 -15.22 -2.08
CA ARG A 299 14.62 -14.53 -3.29
C ARG A 299 13.62 -14.66 -4.44
N LYS A 300 13.22 -15.89 -4.76
CA LYS A 300 12.28 -16.18 -5.86
C LYS A 300 10.94 -15.47 -5.64
N GLU A 301 10.36 -15.59 -4.45
CA GLU A 301 9.07 -14.97 -4.12
C GLU A 301 9.15 -13.42 -4.19
N MET A 302 10.27 -12.81 -3.74
CA MET A 302 10.45 -11.35 -3.83
C MET A 302 10.53 -10.87 -5.29
N ILE A 303 11.21 -11.62 -6.17
CA ILE A 303 11.29 -11.30 -7.60
C ILE A 303 9.90 -11.46 -8.24
N GLU A 304 9.18 -12.55 -7.94
CA GLU A 304 7.81 -12.77 -8.45
C GLU A 304 6.86 -11.64 -8.04
N LEU A 305 6.95 -11.18 -6.79
CA LEU A 305 6.15 -10.04 -6.33
C LEU A 305 6.50 -8.73 -7.06
N ALA A 306 7.77 -8.53 -7.40
CA ALA A 306 8.20 -7.37 -8.19
C ALA A 306 7.64 -7.43 -9.62
N ASP A 307 7.66 -8.61 -10.25
CA ASP A 307 7.08 -8.83 -11.58
C ASP A 307 5.57 -8.60 -11.59
N ILE A 308 4.87 -9.15 -10.58
CA ILE A 308 3.42 -8.92 -10.39
C ILE A 308 3.11 -7.43 -10.20
N ALA A 309 3.93 -6.72 -9.40
CA ALA A 309 3.72 -5.29 -9.16
C ALA A 309 3.96 -4.47 -10.44
N LEU A 310 4.99 -4.77 -11.22
CA LEU A 310 5.29 -4.06 -12.47
C LEU A 310 4.21 -4.30 -13.54
N LYS A 311 3.73 -5.55 -13.68
CA LYS A 311 2.73 -5.97 -14.69
C LYS A 311 1.28 -5.75 -14.25
N ARG A 312 1.08 -5.14 -13.09
CA ARG A 312 -0.26 -4.96 -12.51
C ARG A 312 -1.15 -4.12 -13.41
N ASP A 313 -2.32 -4.68 -13.76
CA ASP A 313 -3.39 -4.03 -14.55
C ASP A 313 -4.64 -3.73 -13.71
N LYS A 314 -4.65 -4.16 -12.45
CA LYS A 314 -5.75 -4.02 -11.48
C LYS A 314 -5.23 -3.86 -10.06
#